data_b614e24c755e9e75e1eb4bd93a9d0b66
#
_entry.id   b614e24c755e9e75e1eb4bd93a9d0b66
#
_cell.length_a   1.000
_cell.length_b   1.000
_cell.length_c   1.000
_cell.angle_alpha   90.00
_cell.angle_beta   90.00
_cell.angle_gamma   90.00
#
_symmetry.space_group_name_H-M   'P 1'
#
loop_
_entity.id
_entity.type
_entity.pdbx_description
1 polymer ?
#
loop_
_entity_poly.entity_id
_entity_poly.type
_entity_poly.pdbx_seq_one_letter_code
_entity_poly.pdbx_strand_id
1 'polypeptide(L)'
;MSAAAAAASPPARGALWADTNFRWLLTGGFVSLLGDQFTLIALPWLVLKLTGDALTLGTVIAVMSVPRAAFVLVGGAIVDRRSPRRVLLLAKLANAVLLALLSVLVACDALPLPVLYAIAAAIGLATAFSYPASSALLPQAIAPELLRAANGTLMSLCQAAALVGPVLAGLLIGVSGTSAPGAMHAIHPELADGRGLTLAFALDALSFVLSAGALVPVRLLARDVPASDAPGVFGAIGQTLRTFWSDRELRTLCGYFAAVSFFVGGPIQVALPVLVDRQLPGGAAALGLLAAGHGVGVLAGMIASGAGARWRLGTLGATMLAVDVVCGLALVGFGHIGSTIQGIALLALLGALGGFVQVAVFSWIQRRIPPAMLGRAMSVFLFIFLGLSPLSSAAAGVALRWLTPSALFAASGLTLIVLALAGLAFTSIRQIRDEAASSAPHALPASDS
;
A
#
# COMPACT_ATOMS: atom_id res chain seq x y z
N MET A 1 34.39 26.22 -30.01
CA MET A 1 33.11 25.82 -30.68
C MET A 1 32.23 25.21 -29.64
N SER A 2 31.27 26.02 -29.15
CA SER A 2 30.34 25.71 -28.10
C SER A 2 29.18 24.91 -28.69
N ALA A 3 29.10 23.61 -28.39
CA ALA A 3 27.88 22.85 -28.62
C ALA A 3 26.94 23.14 -27.44
N ALA A 4 26.06 24.11 -27.63
CA ALA A 4 24.95 24.36 -26.72
C ALA A 4 24.14 23.07 -26.59
N ALA A 5 24.15 22.45 -25.41
CA ALA A 5 23.22 21.42 -25.04
C ALA A 5 21.82 22.03 -25.16
N ALA A 6 21.13 21.71 -26.24
CA ALA A 6 19.72 22.05 -26.41
C ALA A 6 18.95 21.39 -25.26
N ALA A 7 18.53 22.21 -24.30
CA ALA A 7 17.59 21.79 -23.27
C ALA A 7 16.33 21.27 -24.00
N ALA A 8 16.18 19.95 -24.06
CA ALA A 8 15.00 19.32 -24.64
C ALA A 8 13.80 19.82 -23.85
N SER A 9 12.94 20.57 -24.51
CA SER A 9 11.66 21.01 -23.96
C SER A 9 10.93 19.79 -23.38
N PRO A 10 10.29 19.91 -22.21
CA PRO A 10 9.55 18.78 -21.63
C PRO A 10 8.55 18.28 -22.68
N PRO A 11 8.51 16.97 -22.95
CA PRO A 11 7.63 16.43 -23.97
C PRO A 11 6.20 16.86 -23.67
N ALA A 12 5.55 17.44 -24.66
CA ALA A 12 4.19 17.97 -24.52
C ALA A 12 3.30 16.85 -23.93
N ARG A 13 2.48 17.16 -22.94
CA ARG A 13 1.53 16.21 -22.29
C ARG A 13 0.73 15.41 -23.34
N GLY A 14 0.48 15.97 -24.50
CA GLY A 14 -0.14 15.31 -25.65
C GLY A 14 0.62 14.08 -26.18
N ALA A 15 1.96 14.07 -26.14
CA ALA A 15 2.76 12.93 -26.64
C ALA A 15 2.54 11.65 -25.81
N LEU A 16 2.36 11.79 -24.48
CA LEU A 16 2.08 10.65 -23.59
C LEU A 16 0.72 10.00 -23.93
N TRP A 17 -0.31 10.82 -24.13
CA TRP A 17 -1.65 10.33 -24.45
C TRP A 17 -1.78 9.81 -25.89
N ALA A 18 -0.87 10.19 -26.80
CA ALA A 18 -0.77 9.62 -28.13
C ALA A 18 -0.13 8.23 -28.13
N ASP A 19 0.66 7.89 -27.10
CA ASP A 19 1.30 6.58 -26.98
C ASP A 19 0.26 5.49 -26.70
N THR A 20 0.13 4.54 -27.63
CA THR A 20 -0.84 3.46 -27.54
C THR A 20 -0.51 2.47 -26.43
N ASN A 21 0.78 2.17 -26.19
CA ASN A 21 1.20 1.31 -25.09
C ASN A 21 0.83 1.94 -23.74
N PHE A 22 1.08 3.26 -23.61
CA PHE A 22 0.71 3.97 -22.39
C PHE A 22 -0.79 3.88 -22.09
N ARG A 23 -1.64 4.11 -23.09
CA ARG A 23 -3.10 4.03 -22.91
C ARG A 23 -3.54 2.64 -22.46
N TRP A 24 -3.01 1.57 -23.06
CA TRP A 24 -3.34 0.21 -22.66
C TRP A 24 -2.85 -0.13 -21.24
N LEU A 25 -1.61 0.24 -20.91
CA LEU A 25 -1.06 0.04 -19.56
C LEU A 25 -1.81 0.83 -18.50
N LEU A 26 -2.19 2.07 -18.85
CA LEU A 26 -2.94 2.95 -17.96
C LEU A 26 -4.34 2.40 -17.68
N THR A 27 -5.10 2.10 -18.73
CA THR A 27 -6.49 1.62 -18.58
C THR A 27 -6.51 0.26 -17.89
N GLY A 28 -5.70 -0.70 -18.33
CA GLY A 28 -5.62 -2.01 -17.70
C GLY A 28 -5.10 -1.95 -16.26
N GLY A 29 -4.11 -1.10 -15.99
CA GLY A 29 -3.58 -0.87 -14.65
C GLY A 29 -4.62 -0.25 -13.72
N PHE A 30 -5.30 0.81 -14.16
CA PHE A 30 -6.32 1.50 -13.36
C PHE A 30 -7.51 0.58 -13.03
N VAL A 31 -8.00 -0.16 -14.03
CA VAL A 31 -9.13 -1.08 -13.84
C VAL A 31 -8.79 -2.14 -12.79
N SER A 32 -7.60 -2.75 -12.85
CA SER A 32 -7.22 -3.74 -11.84
C SER A 32 -6.92 -3.12 -10.46
N LEU A 33 -6.37 -1.90 -10.40
CA LEU A 33 -6.18 -1.19 -9.13
C LEU A 33 -7.51 -0.85 -8.45
N LEU A 34 -8.52 -0.49 -9.25
CA LEU A 34 -9.87 -0.26 -8.74
C LEU A 34 -10.50 -1.57 -8.25
N GLY A 35 -10.31 -2.67 -9.00
CA GLY A 35 -10.75 -4.00 -8.61
C GLY A 35 -10.14 -4.47 -7.30
N ASP A 36 -8.84 -4.31 -7.14
CA ASP A 36 -8.11 -4.66 -5.89
C ASP A 36 -8.75 -4.00 -4.64
N GLN A 37 -9.36 -2.81 -4.77
CA GLN A 37 -10.05 -2.16 -3.66
C GLN A 37 -11.33 -2.90 -3.24
N PHE A 38 -12.00 -3.62 -4.16
CA PHE A 38 -13.14 -4.45 -3.81
C PHE A 38 -12.70 -5.61 -2.92
N THR A 39 -11.65 -6.33 -3.29
CA THR A 39 -11.09 -7.42 -2.47
C THR A 39 -10.55 -6.90 -1.13
N LEU A 40 -9.95 -5.69 -1.08
CA LEU A 40 -9.45 -5.08 0.15
C LEU A 40 -10.55 -4.89 1.21
N ILE A 41 -11.76 -4.56 0.80
CA ILE A 41 -12.93 -4.39 1.68
C ILE A 41 -13.69 -5.71 1.86
N ALA A 42 -13.90 -6.46 0.76
CA ALA A 42 -14.72 -7.65 0.76
C ALA A 42 -14.09 -8.82 1.53
N LEU A 43 -12.76 -9.03 1.43
CA LEU A 43 -12.11 -10.18 2.05
C LEU A 43 -12.14 -10.14 3.59
N PRO A 44 -11.75 -9.04 4.26
CA PRO A 44 -11.90 -8.93 5.70
C PRO A 44 -13.37 -9.06 6.15
N TRP A 45 -14.28 -8.46 5.41
CA TRP A 45 -15.72 -8.51 5.70
C TRP A 45 -16.27 -9.93 5.57
N LEU A 46 -15.90 -10.64 4.49
CA LEU A 46 -16.26 -12.04 4.28
C LEU A 46 -15.78 -12.92 5.43
N VAL A 47 -14.53 -12.80 5.83
CA VAL A 47 -13.97 -13.63 6.92
C VAL A 47 -14.72 -13.40 8.23
N LEU A 48 -15.01 -12.15 8.56
CA LEU A 48 -15.79 -11.83 9.78
C LEU A 48 -17.22 -12.38 9.71
N LYS A 49 -17.88 -12.27 8.57
CA LYS A 49 -19.26 -12.80 8.39
C LYS A 49 -19.32 -14.32 8.40
N LEU A 50 -18.28 -14.99 7.90
CA LEU A 50 -18.19 -16.46 7.92
C LEU A 50 -17.85 -17.03 9.30
N THR A 51 -17.03 -16.33 10.08
CA THR A 51 -16.42 -16.93 11.28
C THR A 51 -16.71 -16.20 12.58
N GLY A 52 -17.09 -14.92 12.52
CA GLY A 52 -17.24 -14.06 13.70
C GLY A 52 -15.94 -13.88 14.49
N ASP A 53 -14.79 -14.41 14.00
CA ASP A 53 -13.54 -14.52 14.73
C ASP A 53 -12.44 -13.62 14.17
N ALA A 54 -11.97 -12.70 14.98
CA ALA A 54 -10.90 -11.78 14.65
C ALA A 54 -9.53 -12.48 14.46
N LEU A 55 -9.30 -13.62 15.14
CA LEU A 55 -8.07 -14.38 14.93
C LEU A 55 -8.03 -14.99 13.54
N THR A 56 -9.15 -15.56 13.11
CA THR A 56 -9.28 -16.10 11.74
C THR A 56 -9.05 -14.99 10.71
N LEU A 57 -9.60 -13.80 10.92
CA LEU A 57 -9.32 -12.65 10.05
C LEU A 57 -7.81 -12.32 10.02
N GLY A 58 -7.18 -12.17 11.18
CA GLY A 58 -5.75 -11.89 11.26
C GLY A 58 -4.88 -12.94 10.59
N THR A 59 -5.23 -14.23 10.75
CA THR A 59 -4.50 -15.36 10.13
C THR A 59 -4.73 -15.44 8.62
N VAL A 60 -5.92 -15.19 8.10
CA VAL A 60 -6.19 -15.13 6.64
C VAL A 60 -5.37 -14.00 6.01
N ILE A 61 -5.35 -12.81 6.60
CA ILE A 61 -4.53 -11.68 6.12
C ILE A 61 -3.04 -12.04 6.18
N ALA A 62 -2.58 -12.69 7.26
CA ALA A 62 -1.20 -13.13 7.39
C ALA A 62 -0.83 -14.16 6.32
N VAL A 63 -1.67 -15.19 6.12
CA VAL A 63 -1.46 -16.23 5.10
C VAL A 63 -1.43 -15.66 3.69
N MET A 64 -2.23 -14.65 3.38
CA MET A 64 -2.17 -13.94 2.10
C MET A 64 -0.87 -13.11 1.97
N SER A 65 -0.43 -12.50 3.05
CA SER A 65 0.69 -11.56 3.03
C SER A 65 2.06 -12.24 3.11
N VAL A 66 2.19 -13.41 3.77
CA VAL A 66 3.46 -14.16 3.88
C VAL A 66 4.01 -14.57 2.52
N PRO A 67 3.27 -15.27 1.64
CA PRO A 67 3.76 -15.59 0.30
C PRO A 67 4.13 -14.33 -0.50
N ARG A 68 3.31 -13.27 -0.41
CA ARG A 68 3.59 -11.99 -1.07
C ARG A 68 4.93 -11.40 -0.62
N ALA A 69 5.20 -11.37 0.68
CA ALA A 69 6.45 -10.83 1.22
C ALA A 69 7.66 -11.72 0.87
N ALA A 70 7.52 -13.05 0.99
CA ALA A 70 8.59 -13.99 0.72
C ALA A 70 8.99 -14.05 -0.76
N PHE A 71 8.01 -14.00 -1.66
CA PHE A 71 8.24 -14.21 -3.09
C PHE A 71 8.38 -12.92 -3.90
N VAL A 72 8.14 -11.73 -3.34
CA VAL A 72 8.34 -10.47 -4.07
C VAL A 72 9.78 -10.29 -4.56
N LEU A 73 10.77 -10.72 -3.77
CA LEU A 73 12.19 -10.68 -4.14
C LEU A 73 12.53 -11.71 -5.21
N VAL A 74 11.98 -12.93 -5.08
CA VAL A 74 12.12 -14.01 -6.06
C VAL A 74 11.41 -13.61 -7.35
N GLY A 75 10.24 -12.98 -7.25
CA GLY A 75 9.48 -12.46 -8.37
C GLY A 75 10.29 -11.46 -9.22
N GLY A 76 11.04 -10.57 -8.59
CA GLY A 76 11.96 -9.68 -9.27
C GLY A 76 13.00 -10.42 -10.11
N ALA A 77 13.67 -11.43 -9.51
CA ALA A 77 14.67 -12.24 -10.23
C ALA A 77 14.08 -13.05 -11.40
N ILE A 78 12.84 -13.51 -11.30
CA ILE A 78 12.15 -14.22 -12.38
C ILE A 78 11.79 -13.24 -13.50
N VAL A 79 11.33 -12.04 -13.15
CA VAL A 79 10.99 -10.98 -14.11
C VAL A 79 12.22 -10.54 -14.90
N ASP A 80 13.39 -10.44 -14.24
CA ASP A 80 14.66 -10.08 -14.91
C ASP A 80 15.10 -11.13 -15.95
N ARG A 81 14.73 -12.40 -15.74
CA ARG A 81 15.09 -13.52 -16.63
C ARG A 81 14.00 -13.85 -17.66
N ARG A 82 12.79 -13.36 -17.49
CA ARG A 82 11.64 -13.63 -18.35
C ARG A 82 11.00 -12.33 -18.81
N SER A 83 10.13 -12.41 -19.80
CA SER A 83 9.38 -11.23 -20.25
C SER A 83 8.46 -10.72 -19.13
N PRO A 84 8.64 -9.47 -18.65
CA PRO A 84 7.78 -8.87 -17.61
C PRO A 84 6.30 -8.91 -18.00
N ARG A 85 6.00 -8.73 -19.31
CA ARG A 85 4.64 -8.82 -19.85
C ARG A 85 4.02 -10.19 -19.64
N ARG A 86 4.77 -11.29 -19.88
CA ARG A 86 4.27 -12.66 -19.71
C ARG A 86 4.03 -12.97 -18.23
N VAL A 87 4.96 -12.58 -17.35
CA VAL A 87 4.83 -12.77 -15.91
C VAL A 87 3.62 -12.03 -15.38
N LEU A 88 3.44 -10.74 -15.76
CA LEU A 88 2.30 -9.94 -15.34
C LEU A 88 0.98 -10.51 -15.88
N LEU A 89 0.94 -10.95 -17.13
CA LEU A 89 -0.25 -11.57 -17.73
C LEU A 89 -0.68 -12.82 -16.96
N LEU A 90 0.28 -13.72 -16.67
CA LEU A 90 0.00 -14.97 -15.92
C LEU A 90 -0.47 -14.65 -14.49
N ALA A 91 0.15 -13.69 -13.82
CA ALA A 91 -0.25 -13.28 -12.47
C ALA A 91 -1.66 -12.68 -12.45
N LYS A 92 -2.01 -11.86 -13.45
CA LYS A 92 -3.37 -11.30 -13.56
C LYS A 92 -4.42 -12.38 -13.86
N LEU A 93 -4.14 -13.32 -14.76
CA LEU A 93 -5.04 -14.44 -15.05
C LEU A 93 -5.20 -15.36 -13.83
N ALA A 94 -4.12 -15.62 -13.08
CA ALA A 94 -4.20 -16.38 -11.85
C ALA A 94 -5.11 -15.69 -10.81
N ASN A 95 -4.93 -14.38 -10.59
CA ASN A 95 -5.81 -13.62 -9.69
C ASN A 95 -7.26 -13.62 -10.18
N ALA A 96 -7.50 -13.47 -11.50
CA ALA A 96 -8.85 -13.51 -12.08
C ALA A 96 -9.53 -14.86 -11.78
N VAL A 97 -8.82 -15.98 -11.98
CA VAL A 97 -9.37 -17.33 -11.71
C VAL A 97 -9.62 -17.53 -10.22
N LEU A 98 -8.70 -17.13 -9.36
CA LEU A 98 -8.85 -17.28 -7.91
C LEU A 98 -10.01 -16.45 -7.36
N LEU A 99 -10.17 -15.21 -7.81
CA LEU A 99 -11.26 -14.34 -7.39
C LEU A 99 -12.60 -14.77 -7.98
N ALA A 100 -12.63 -15.27 -9.22
CA ALA A 100 -13.84 -15.87 -9.80
C ALA A 100 -14.25 -17.13 -9.03
N LEU A 101 -13.30 -18.00 -8.67
CA LEU A 101 -13.56 -19.16 -7.82
C LEU A 101 -14.11 -18.74 -6.46
N LEU A 102 -13.50 -17.74 -5.81
CA LEU A 102 -13.96 -17.20 -4.54
C LEU A 102 -15.37 -16.66 -4.66
N SER A 103 -15.67 -15.90 -5.72
CA SER A 103 -17.01 -15.37 -6.01
C SER A 103 -18.05 -16.49 -6.14
N VAL A 104 -17.73 -17.55 -6.89
CA VAL A 104 -18.64 -18.70 -7.08
C VAL A 104 -18.87 -19.44 -5.78
N LEU A 105 -17.81 -19.69 -5.00
CA LEU A 105 -17.93 -20.40 -3.71
C LEU A 105 -18.76 -19.61 -2.70
N VAL A 106 -18.64 -18.27 -2.69
CA VAL A 106 -19.48 -17.40 -1.86
C VAL A 106 -20.92 -17.42 -2.35
N ALA A 107 -21.15 -17.36 -3.67
CA ALA A 107 -22.50 -17.40 -4.27
C ALA A 107 -23.23 -18.71 -3.98
N CYS A 108 -22.51 -19.83 -3.94
CA CYS A 108 -23.04 -21.17 -3.67
C CYS A 108 -23.12 -21.50 -2.18
N ASP A 109 -22.72 -20.60 -1.28
CA ASP A 109 -22.58 -20.83 0.17
C ASP A 109 -21.74 -22.10 0.49
N ALA A 110 -20.73 -22.36 -0.31
CA ALA A 110 -19.91 -23.57 -0.30
C ALA A 110 -18.42 -23.27 -0.08
N LEU A 111 -18.09 -22.27 0.77
CA LEU A 111 -16.71 -21.85 1.03
C LEU A 111 -16.21 -22.40 2.38
N PRO A 112 -15.51 -23.55 2.40
CA PRO A 112 -14.91 -24.04 3.63
C PRO A 112 -13.66 -23.21 3.97
N LEU A 113 -13.43 -23.02 5.27
CA LEU A 113 -12.32 -22.22 5.77
C LEU A 113 -10.94 -22.64 5.23
N PRO A 114 -10.59 -23.95 5.10
CA PRO A 114 -9.31 -24.34 4.49
C PRO A 114 -9.15 -23.89 3.04
N VAL A 115 -10.25 -23.88 2.26
CA VAL A 115 -10.23 -23.40 0.87
C VAL A 115 -10.02 -21.89 0.83
N LEU A 116 -10.63 -21.14 1.74
CA LEU A 116 -10.40 -19.71 1.88
C LEU A 116 -8.92 -19.39 2.17
N TYR A 117 -8.28 -20.13 3.08
CA TYR A 117 -6.85 -20.00 3.35
C TYR A 117 -5.99 -20.31 2.10
N ALA A 118 -6.33 -21.36 1.37
CA ALA A 118 -5.60 -21.74 0.16
C ALA A 118 -5.73 -20.67 -0.93
N ILE A 119 -6.94 -20.15 -1.15
CA ILE A 119 -7.18 -19.05 -2.11
C ILE A 119 -6.44 -17.78 -1.68
N ALA A 120 -6.50 -17.39 -0.40
CA ALA A 120 -5.80 -16.24 0.13
C ALA A 120 -4.27 -16.35 -0.07
N ALA A 121 -3.67 -17.52 0.23
CA ALA A 121 -2.26 -17.80 -0.02
C ALA A 121 -1.91 -17.69 -1.51
N ALA A 122 -2.75 -18.24 -2.38
CA ALA A 122 -2.55 -18.22 -3.83
C ALA A 122 -2.67 -16.81 -4.41
N ILE A 123 -3.63 -15.99 -3.96
CA ILE A 123 -3.74 -14.56 -4.32
C ILE A 123 -2.48 -13.81 -3.88
N GLY A 124 -2.01 -14.04 -2.64
CA GLY A 124 -0.79 -13.45 -2.14
C GLY A 124 0.43 -13.80 -3.00
N LEU A 125 0.55 -15.07 -3.40
CA LEU A 125 1.62 -15.54 -4.26
C LEU A 125 1.53 -14.92 -5.67
N ALA A 126 0.37 -14.90 -6.30
CA ALA A 126 0.17 -14.29 -7.63
C ALA A 126 0.52 -12.78 -7.60
N THR A 127 0.11 -12.08 -6.54
CA THR A 127 0.40 -10.65 -6.34
C THR A 127 1.90 -10.39 -6.15
N ALA A 128 2.66 -11.32 -5.53
CA ALA A 128 4.11 -11.20 -5.37
C ALA A 128 4.86 -11.04 -6.71
N PHE A 129 4.35 -11.60 -7.79
CA PHE A 129 4.91 -11.48 -9.14
C PHE A 129 4.38 -10.26 -9.89
N SER A 130 3.17 -9.79 -9.58
CA SER A 130 2.53 -8.67 -10.28
C SER A 130 3.29 -7.36 -10.10
N TYR A 131 3.73 -7.05 -8.86
CA TYR A 131 4.38 -5.78 -8.56
C TYR A 131 5.72 -5.59 -9.28
N PRO A 132 6.71 -6.51 -9.18
CA PRO A 132 7.97 -6.37 -9.92
C PRO A 132 7.76 -6.42 -11.43
N ALA A 133 6.81 -7.23 -11.93
CA ALA A 133 6.54 -7.32 -13.36
C ALA A 133 5.94 -6.01 -13.92
N SER A 134 5.03 -5.36 -13.20
CA SER A 134 4.45 -4.09 -13.64
C SER A 134 5.48 -2.95 -13.63
N SER A 135 6.34 -2.88 -12.62
CA SER A 135 7.38 -1.87 -12.53
C SER A 135 8.48 -2.05 -13.60
N ALA A 136 8.81 -3.30 -13.97
CA ALA A 136 9.76 -3.59 -15.03
C ALA A 136 9.17 -3.40 -16.45
N LEU A 137 7.85 -3.57 -16.60
CA LEU A 137 7.17 -3.46 -17.90
C LEU A 137 7.12 -2.01 -18.42
N LEU A 138 6.86 -1.04 -17.55
CA LEU A 138 6.68 0.35 -17.95
C LEU A 138 7.90 0.92 -18.69
N PRO A 139 9.17 0.77 -18.21
CA PRO A 139 10.35 1.24 -18.94
C PRO A 139 10.62 0.49 -20.24
N GLN A 140 10.11 -0.73 -20.39
CA GLN A 140 10.27 -1.53 -21.59
C GLN A 140 9.21 -1.24 -22.67
N ALA A 141 8.11 -0.58 -22.29
CA ALA A 141 6.98 -0.31 -23.19
C ALA A 141 6.89 1.15 -23.62
N ILE A 142 7.54 2.08 -22.91
CA ILE A 142 7.40 3.52 -23.10
C ILE A 142 8.77 4.17 -23.30
N ALA A 143 8.81 5.21 -24.15
CA ALA A 143 10.01 5.99 -24.41
C ALA A 143 10.55 6.65 -23.11
N PRO A 144 11.88 6.72 -22.90
CA PRO A 144 12.50 7.24 -21.69
C PRO A 144 12.05 8.65 -21.32
N GLU A 145 11.84 9.49 -22.34
CA GLU A 145 11.45 10.88 -22.19
C GLU A 145 10.05 11.04 -21.59
N LEU A 146 9.20 10.02 -21.77
CA LEU A 146 7.81 9.98 -21.28
C LEU A 146 7.67 9.30 -19.91
N LEU A 147 8.68 8.55 -19.46
CA LEU A 147 8.59 7.73 -18.23
C LEU A 147 8.24 8.55 -16.98
N ARG A 148 8.80 9.76 -16.86
CA ARG A 148 8.52 10.63 -15.71
C ARG A 148 7.04 11.02 -15.66
N ALA A 149 6.48 11.42 -16.80
CA ALA A 149 5.07 11.79 -16.92
C ALA A 149 4.15 10.56 -16.75
N ALA A 150 4.54 9.41 -17.32
CA ALA A 150 3.81 8.15 -17.18
C ALA A 150 3.73 7.69 -15.73
N ASN A 151 4.85 7.67 -14.98
CA ASN A 151 4.88 7.33 -13.56
C ASN A 151 4.01 8.30 -12.73
N GLY A 152 4.10 9.60 -13.00
CA GLY A 152 3.27 10.60 -12.32
C GLY A 152 1.77 10.36 -12.53
N THR A 153 1.37 10.05 -13.75
CA THR A 153 -0.05 9.75 -14.09
C THR A 153 -0.51 8.45 -13.41
N LEU A 154 0.31 7.40 -13.44
CA LEU A 154 -0.01 6.12 -12.77
C LEU A 154 -0.16 6.32 -11.25
N MET A 155 0.75 7.06 -10.61
CA MET A 155 0.65 7.37 -9.18
C MET A 155 -0.62 8.14 -8.85
N SER A 156 -1.00 9.13 -9.68
CA SER A 156 -2.25 9.88 -9.50
C SER A 156 -3.47 8.97 -9.60
N LEU A 157 -3.48 8.02 -10.52
CA LEU A 157 -4.57 7.06 -10.67
C LEU A 157 -4.60 6.02 -9.54
N CYS A 158 -3.44 5.59 -9.04
CA CYS A 158 -3.38 4.75 -7.82
C CYS A 158 -4.06 5.45 -6.65
N GLN A 159 -3.78 6.75 -6.46
CA GLN A 159 -4.42 7.52 -5.39
C GLN A 159 -5.92 7.73 -5.62
N ALA A 160 -6.34 7.95 -6.87
CA ALA A 160 -7.77 8.03 -7.21
C ALA A 160 -8.49 6.70 -6.94
N ALA A 161 -7.89 5.55 -7.32
CA ALA A 161 -8.43 4.23 -7.03
C ALA A 161 -8.50 3.96 -5.52
N ALA A 162 -7.47 4.32 -4.76
CA ALA A 162 -7.44 4.16 -3.31
C ALA A 162 -8.49 5.05 -2.59
N LEU A 163 -8.88 6.17 -3.20
CA LEU A 163 -9.91 7.05 -2.67
C LEU A 163 -11.32 6.56 -3.00
N VAL A 164 -11.58 6.27 -4.28
CA VAL A 164 -12.92 5.98 -4.79
C VAL A 164 -13.28 4.50 -4.61
N GLY A 165 -12.29 3.61 -4.75
CA GLY A 165 -12.49 2.17 -4.75
C GLY A 165 -13.13 1.62 -3.47
N PRO A 166 -12.64 1.95 -2.27
CA PRO A 166 -13.22 1.46 -1.02
C PRO A 166 -14.67 1.92 -0.81
N VAL A 167 -15.03 3.14 -1.25
CA VAL A 167 -16.42 3.62 -1.21
C VAL A 167 -17.30 2.77 -2.11
N LEU A 168 -16.87 2.56 -3.36
CA LEU A 168 -17.64 1.74 -4.30
C LEU A 168 -17.80 0.30 -3.80
N ALA A 169 -16.73 -0.28 -3.26
CA ALA A 169 -16.76 -1.62 -2.69
C ALA A 169 -17.71 -1.71 -1.50
N GLY A 170 -17.58 -0.81 -0.53
CA GLY A 170 -18.41 -0.79 0.66
C GLY A 170 -19.88 -0.53 0.36
N LEU A 171 -20.19 0.41 -0.56
CA LEU A 171 -21.55 0.68 -1.00
C LEU A 171 -22.13 -0.50 -1.76
N LEU A 172 -21.37 -1.13 -2.67
CA LEU A 172 -21.83 -2.31 -3.39
C LEU A 172 -22.23 -3.43 -2.44
N ILE A 173 -21.39 -3.73 -1.45
CA ILE A 173 -21.65 -4.78 -0.47
C ILE A 173 -22.88 -4.40 0.38
N GLY A 174 -22.92 -3.17 0.91
CA GLY A 174 -23.99 -2.72 1.80
C GLY A 174 -25.37 -2.63 1.12
N VAL A 175 -25.43 -2.08 -0.10
CA VAL A 175 -26.72 -1.96 -0.83
C VAL A 175 -27.23 -3.30 -1.34
N SER A 176 -26.34 -4.18 -1.79
CA SER A 176 -26.72 -5.49 -2.33
C SER A 176 -27.11 -6.50 -1.24
N GLY A 177 -26.69 -6.27 0.01
CA GLY A 177 -27.02 -7.13 1.17
C GLY A 177 -28.43 -6.93 1.72
N THR A 178 -29.01 -5.73 1.60
CA THR A 178 -30.25 -5.35 2.30
C THR A 178 -31.55 -5.59 1.52
N SER A 179 -31.53 -6.08 0.27
CA SER A 179 -32.64 -5.93 -0.67
C SER A 179 -33.25 -7.22 -1.22
N ALA A 180 -33.33 -8.30 -0.50
CA ALA A 180 -34.11 -9.46 -0.95
C ALA A 180 -35.22 -9.85 0.04
N PRO A 181 -36.49 -9.38 -0.15
CA PRO A 181 -37.62 -10.04 0.44
C PRO A 181 -37.73 -11.41 -0.23
N GLY A 182 -37.34 -12.47 0.45
CA GLY A 182 -37.42 -13.85 -0.06
C GLY A 182 -36.17 -14.70 0.05
N ALA A 183 -35.03 -14.16 0.47
CA ALA A 183 -33.85 -14.95 0.77
C ALA A 183 -33.97 -15.67 2.14
N MET A 184 -35.05 -16.42 2.34
CA MET A 184 -35.41 -17.05 3.61
C MET A 184 -34.86 -18.47 3.75
N HIS A 185 -33.84 -18.85 2.97
CA HIS A 185 -33.27 -20.21 3.02
C HIS A 185 -31.72 -20.20 2.91
N ALA A 186 -31.04 -19.12 3.35
CA ALA A 186 -29.62 -19.23 3.57
C ALA A 186 -29.37 -19.99 4.87
N ILE A 187 -28.62 -21.09 4.79
CA ILE A 187 -28.23 -21.93 5.94
C ILE A 187 -27.45 -21.12 7.01
N HIS A 188 -26.93 -19.97 6.61
CA HIS A 188 -26.30 -18.97 7.49
C HIS A 188 -27.00 -17.60 7.34
N PRO A 189 -27.96 -17.26 8.22
CA PRO A 189 -28.64 -15.95 8.21
C PRO A 189 -27.65 -14.76 8.38
N GLU A 190 -26.40 -15.04 8.71
CA GLU A 190 -25.32 -14.06 8.90
C GLU A 190 -24.71 -13.58 7.58
N LEU A 191 -24.95 -14.26 6.45
CA LEU A 191 -24.50 -13.82 5.11
C LEU A 191 -25.53 -12.88 4.43
N ALA A 192 -26.14 -11.98 5.20
CA ALA A 192 -26.98 -10.93 4.63
C ALA A 192 -26.30 -10.16 3.50
N ASP A 193 -24.97 -10.04 3.55
CA ASP A 193 -24.12 -9.37 2.56
C ASP A 193 -23.59 -10.31 1.44
N GLY A 194 -24.02 -11.57 1.38
CA GLY A 194 -23.45 -12.59 0.47
C GLY A 194 -23.50 -12.20 -1.01
N ARG A 195 -24.60 -11.58 -1.47
CA ARG A 195 -24.72 -11.09 -2.85
C ARG A 195 -23.72 -9.97 -3.15
N GLY A 196 -23.58 -9.03 -2.22
CA GLY A 196 -22.65 -7.92 -2.37
C GLY A 196 -21.20 -8.39 -2.39
N LEU A 197 -20.85 -9.37 -1.54
CA LEU A 197 -19.53 -10.01 -1.53
C LEU A 197 -19.26 -10.77 -2.83
N THR A 198 -20.23 -11.56 -3.31
CA THR A 198 -20.15 -12.25 -4.61
C THR A 198 -19.87 -11.26 -5.73
N LEU A 199 -20.62 -10.17 -5.81
CA LEU A 199 -20.45 -9.15 -6.84
C LEU A 199 -19.10 -8.44 -6.70
N ALA A 200 -18.65 -8.15 -5.50
CA ALA A 200 -17.35 -7.51 -5.26
C ALA A 200 -16.21 -8.38 -5.81
N PHE A 201 -16.17 -9.67 -5.50
CA PHE A 201 -15.16 -10.58 -6.01
C PHE A 201 -15.30 -10.83 -7.52
N ALA A 202 -16.54 -10.90 -8.06
CA ALA A 202 -16.78 -11.03 -9.49
C ALA A 202 -16.27 -9.80 -10.27
N LEU A 203 -16.52 -8.59 -9.78
CA LEU A 203 -16.05 -7.36 -10.40
C LEU A 203 -14.53 -7.26 -10.35
N ASP A 204 -13.91 -7.68 -9.24
CA ASP A 204 -12.46 -7.72 -9.15
C ASP A 204 -11.87 -8.77 -10.12
N ALA A 205 -12.44 -9.99 -10.18
CA ALA A 205 -12.06 -11.00 -11.15
C ALA A 205 -12.16 -10.46 -12.59
N LEU A 206 -13.26 -9.79 -12.94
CA LEU A 206 -13.45 -9.16 -14.24
C LEU A 206 -12.41 -8.07 -14.50
N SER A 207 -12.08 -7.26 -13.50
CA SER A 207 -11.05 -6.23 -13.60
C SER A 207 -9.69 -6.81 -14.00
N PHE A 208 -9.33 -7.95 -13.41
CA PHE A 208 -8.10 -8.66 -13.75
C PHE A 208 -8.14 -9.25 -15.16
N VAL A 209 -9.28 -9.78 -15.62
CA VAL A 209 -9.46 -10.26 -17.00
C VAL A 209 -9.30 -9.11 -17.98
N LEU A 210 -9.97 -7.98 -17.75
CA LEU A 210 -9.86 -6.78 -18.59
C LEU A 210 -8.43 -6.23 -18.62
N SER A 211 -7.78 -6.21 -17.44
CA SER A 211 -6.39 -5.79 -17.31
C SER A 211 -5.42 -6.74 -18.04
N ALA A 212 -5.65 -8.05 -17.99
CA ALA A 212 -4.90 -9.03 -18.75
C ALA A 212 -5.10 -8.83 -20.26
N GLY A 213 -6.34 -8.60 -20.70
CA GLY A 213 -6.65 -8.25 -22.10
C GLY A 213 -5.95 -7.00 -22.58
N ALA A 214 -5.87 -5.97 -21.74
CA ALA A 214 -5.17 -4.73 -22.05
C ALA A 214 -3.65 -4.91 -22.23
N LEU A 215 -3.06 -5.97 -21.69
CA LEU A 215 -1.63 -6.29 -21.90
C LEU A 215 -1.37 -6.94 -23.27
N VAL A 216 -2.37 -7.50 -23.94
CA VAL A 216 -2.21 -8.21 -25.21
C VAL A 216 -1.70 -7.29 -26.34
N PRO A 217 -2.23 -6.07 -26.55
CA PRO A 217 -1.74 -5.16 -27.59
C PRO A 217 -0.43 -4.43 -27.23
N VAL A 218 0.03 -4.49 -25.95
CA VAL A 218 1.25 -3.79 -25.52
C VAL A 218 2.47 -4.37 -26.23
N ARG A 219 3.22 -3.54 -26.94
CA ARG A 219 4.45 -3.91 -27.63
C ARG A 219 5.66 -3.46 -26.84
N LEU A 220 6.59 -4.37 -26.59
CA LEU A 220 7.85 -4.04 -25.94
C LEU A 220 8.76 -3.33 -26.96
N LEU A 221 9.41 -2.27 -26.52
CA LEU A 221 10.45 -1.60 -27.28
C LEU A 221 11.66 -2.54 -27.37
N ALA A 222 12.18 -2.73 -28.57
CA ALA A 222 13.43 -3.46 -28.76
C ALA A 222 14.55 -2.67 -28.06
N ARG A 223 14.94 -3.12 -26.89
CA ARG A 223 16.09 -2.60 -26.15
C ARG A 223 17.00 -3.78 -25.86
N ASP A 224 18.25 -3.65 -26.28
CA ASP A 224 19.32 -4.46 -25.73
C ASP A 224 19.47 -4.05 -24.25
N VAL A 225 18.76 -4.75 -23.38
CA VAL A 225 19.05 -4.67 -21.96
C VAL A 225 20.32 -5.48 -21.77
N PRO A 226 21.46 -4.85 -21.46
CA PRO A 226 22.67 -5.60 -21.18
C PRO A 226 22.33 -6.63 -20.10
N ALA A 227 22.69 -7.89 -20.33
CA ALA A 227 22.62 -8.92 -19.31
C ALA A 227 23.43 -8.38 -18.13
N SER A 228 22.72 -8.00 -17.07
CA SER A 228 23.39 -7.48 -15.88
C SER A 228 24.14 -8.62 -15.24
N ASP A 229 25.48 -8.54 -15.24
CA ASP A 229 26.36 -9.35 -14.38
C ASP A 229 26.15 -9.02 -12.88
N ALA A 230 24.94 -8.66 -12.53
CA ALA A 230 24.58 -8.31 -11.16
C ALA A 230 24.80 -9.54 -10.26
N PRO A 231 25.46 -9.37 -9.13
CA PRO A 231 25.61 -10.42 -8.13
C PRO A 231 24.23 -11.00 -7.83
N GLY A 232 24.18 -12.31 -7.62
CA GLY A 232 22.90 -13.02 -7.41
C GLY A 232 22.02 -12.27 -6.41
N VAL A 233 20.70 -12.31 -6.61
CA VAL A 233 19.70 -11.52 -5.85
C VAL A 233 19.99 -11.50 -4.33
N PHE A 234 20.36 -12.64 -3.76
CA PHE A 234 20.72 -12.76 -2.34
C PHE A 234 22.00 -12.01 -1.97
N GLY A 235 23.01 -11.99 -2.86
CA GLY A 235 24.24 -11.21 -2.66
C GLY A 235 23.99 -9.71 -2.68
N ALA A 236 23.15 -9.26 -3.60
CA ALA A 236 22.75 -7.85 -3.70
C ALA A 236 21.92 -7.39 -2.49
N ILE A 237 21.01 -8.22 -2.00
CA ILE A 237 20.24 -7.97 -0.77
C ILE A 237 21.16 -7.92 0.43
N GLY A 238 22.08 -8.91 0.57
CA GLY A 238 23.06 -8.94 1.65
C GLY A 238 23.94 -7.71 1.70
N GLN A 239 24.41 -7.23 0.56
CA GLN A 239 25.21 -6.00 0.46
C GLN A 239 24.41 -4.76 0.89
N THR A 240 23.15 -4.66 0.45
CA THR A 240 22.29 -3.54 0.81
C THR A 240 21.92 -3.56 2.30
N LEU A 241 21.58 -4.73 2.85
CA LEU A 241 21.36 -4.90 4.28
C LEU A 241 22.61 -4.52 5.08
N ARG A 242 23.81 -4.91 4.62
CA ARG A 242 25.08 -4.54 5.27
C ARG A 242 25.28 -3.04 5.25
N THR A 243 24.97 -2.35 4.17
CA THR A 243 25.04 -0.87 4.06
C THR A 243 24.05 -0.21 5.02
N PHE A 244 22.81 -0.70 5.10
CA PHE A 244 21.81 -0.20 6.06
C PHE A 244 22.23 -0.45 7.52
N TRP A 245 22.86 -1.60 7.79
CA TRP A 245 23.30 -1.95 9.13
C TRP A 245 24.54 -1.19 9.58
N SER A 246 25.40 -0.78 8.65
CA SER A 246 26.60 0.04 8.91
C SER A 246 26.28 1.51 9.15
N ASP A 247 25.23 2.05 8.53
CA ASP A 247 24.77 3.42 8.77
C ASP A 247 23.82 3.45 10.00
N ARG A 248 24.30 4.07 11.08
CA ARG A 248 23.56 4.16 12.35
C ARG A 248 22.23 4.87 12.19
N GLU A 249 22.14 5.91 11.37
CA GLU A 249 20.88 6.67 11.17
C GLU A 249 19.88 5.86 10.38
N LEU A 250 20.30 5.23 9.27
CA LEU A 250 19.43 4.36 8.47
C LEU A 250 18.93 3.17 9.28
N ARG A 251 19.82 2.52 10.05
CA ARG A 251 19.43 1.38 10.92
C ARG A 251 18.40 1.79 11.97
N THR A 252 18.64 2.92 12.65
CA THR A 252 17.73 3.41 13.68
C THR A 252 16.38 3.80 13.08
N LEU A 253 16.39 4.47 11.93
CA LEU A 253 15.19 4.85 11.21
C LEU A 253 14.40 3.64 10.73
N CYS A 254 15.06 2.64 10.12
CA CYS A 254 14.40 1.41 9.68
C CYS A 254 13.80 0.64 10.86
N GLY A 255 14.52 0.51 11.97
CA GLY A 255 14.01 -0.14 13.18
C GLY A 255 12.80 0.59 13.78
N TYR A 256 12.85 1.90 13.80
CA TYR A 256 11.74 2.72 14.24
C TYR A 256 10.51 2.56 13.34
N PHE A 257 10.69 2.66 12.01
CA PHE A 257 9.59 2.43 11.06
C PHE A 257 9.02 1.02 11.13
N ALA A 258 9.86 0.03 11.35
CA ALA A 258 9.41 -1.35 11.55
C ALA A 258 8.48 -1.44 12.77
N ALA A 259 8.85 -0.82 13.89
CA ALA A 259 8.02 -0.79 15.09
C ALA A 259 6.70 -0.04 14.86
N VAL A 260 6.75 1.16 14.26
CA VAL A 260 5.55 1.93 13.90
C VAL A 260 4.61 1.13 12.99
N SER A 261 5.14 0.53 11.92
CA SER A 261 4.36 -0.28 10.98
C SER A 261 3.72 -1.49 11.65
N PHE A 262 4.42 -2.11 12.61
CA PHE A 262 3.89 -3.25 13.35
C PHE A 262 2.72 -2.85 14.26
N PHE A 263 2.85 -1.78 15.03
CA PHE A 263 1.82 -1.36 15.99
C PHE A 263 0.65 -0.60 15.36
N VAL A 264 0.80 -0.08 14.15
CA VAL A 264 -0.27 0.61 13.42
C VAL A 264 -0.97 -0.32 12.42
N GLY A 265 -0.19 -1.13 11.69
CA GLY A 265 -0.70 -1.92 10.55
C GLY A 265 -1.74 -2.97 10.96
N GLY A 266 -1.44 -3.80 11.97
CA GLY A 266 -2.35 -4.85 12.43
C GLY A 266 -3.68 -4.32 12.96
N PRO A 267 -3.70 -3.35 13.87
CA PRO A 267 -4.94 -2.72 14.32
C PRO A 267 -5.80 -2.18 13.18
N ILE A 268 -5.21 -1.49 12.21
CA ILE A 268 -5.96 -0.97 11.06
C ILE A 268 -6.48 -2.11 10.17
N GLN A 269 -5.69 -3.14 9.91
CA GLN A 269 -6.10 -4.23 9.00
C GLN A 269 -7.08 -5.21 9.64
N VAL A 270 -7.00 -5.45 10.95
CA VAL A 270 -7.78 -6.48 11.64
C VAL A 270 -8.79 -5.87 12.61
N ALA A 271 -8.34 -4.96 13.51
CA ALA A 271 -9.25 -4.42 14.52
C ALA A 271 -10.26 -3.43 13.94
N LEU A 272 -9.93 -2.71 12.86
CA LEU A 272 -10.86 -1.77 12.23
C LEU A 272 -12.10 -2.46 11.65
N PRO A 273 -12.00 -3.51 10.80
CA PRO A 273 -13.18 -4.26 10.36
C PRO A 273 -14.01 -4.82 11.53
N VAL A 274 -13.36 -5.35 12.57
CA VAL A 274 -14.04 -5.89 13.78
C VAL A 274 -14.77 -4.78 14.56
N LEU A 275 -14.15 -3.61 14.68
CA LEU A 275 -14.76 -2.46 15.35
C LEU A 275 -15.99 -1.97 14.57
N VAL A 276 -15.87 -1.87 13.25
CA VAL A 276 -16.98 -1.47 12.38
C VAL A 276 -18.13 -2.45 12.51
N ASP A 277 -17.86 -3.76 12.44
CA ASP A 277 -18.89 -4.81 12.54
C ASP A 277 -19.64 -4.77 13.88
N ARG A 278 -18.93 -4.48 14.98
CA ARG A 278 -19.50 -4.54 16.34
C ARG A 278 -20.11 -3.22 16.81
N GLN A 279 -19.63 -2.07 16.35
CA GLN A 279 -19.92 -0.78 16.99
C GLN A 279 -20.52 0.27 16.05
N LEU A 280 -20.32 0.14 14.74
CA LEU A 280 -20.77 1.18 13.81
C LEU A 280 -21.95 0.73 12.94
N PRO A 281 -22.98 1.56 12.80
CA PRO A 281 -24.04 1.29 11.83
C PRO A 281 -23.48 1.41 10.39
N GLY A 282 -24.03 0.63 9.47
CA GLY A 282 -23.69 0.69 8.05
C GLY A 282 -22.70 -0.38 7.57
N GLY A 283 -22.16 -1.23 8.45
CA GLY A 283 -21.41 -2.43 8.07
C GLY A 283 -20.31 -2.18 7.06
N ALA A 284 -20.28 -2.94 5.95
CA ALA A 284 -19.27 -2.81 4.90
C ALA A 284 -19.23 -1.41 4.27
N ALA A 285 -20.38 -0.71 4.16
CA ALA A 285 -20.41 0.66 3.65
C ALA A 285 -19.66 1.62 4.58
N ALA A 286 -19.82 1.48 5.91
CA ALA A 286 -19.05 2.27 6.88
C ALA A 286 -17.55 1.98 6.75
N LEU A 287 -17.15 0.70 6.60
CA LEU A 287 -15.74 0.33 6.39
C LEU A 287 -15.16 0.96 5.12
N GLY A 288 -15.90 0.96 4.02
CA GLY A 288 -15.50 1.61 2.77
C GLY A 288 -15.34 3.12 2.91
N LEU A 289 -16.27 3.80 3.61
CA LEU A 289 -16.17 5.24 3.88
C LEU A 289 -14.97 5.59 4.77
N LEU A 290 -14.71 4.78 5.79
CA LEU A 290 -13.55 4.91 6.66
C LEU A 290 -12.23 4.79 5.88
N ALA A 291 -12.13 3.77 5.01
CA ALA A 291 -10.96 3.56 4.16
C ALA A 291 -10.77 4.73 3.16
N ALA A 292 -11.85 5.25 2.58
CA ALA A 292 -11.79 6.43 1.72
C ALA A 292 -11.34 7.68 2.48
N GLY A 293 -11.85 7.88 3.71
CA GLY A 293 -11.39 8.97 4.58
C GLY A 293 -9.87 8.91 4.81
N HIS A 294 -9.34 7.72 5.06
CA HIS A 294 -7.89 7.51 5.13
C HIS A 294 -7.19 7.90 3.82
N GLY A 295 -7.71 7.48 2.66
CA GLY A 295 -7.16 7.83 1.34
C GLY A 295 -7.14 9.33 1.08
N VAL A 296 -8.24 10.06 1.40
CA VAL A 296 -8.30 11.54 1.35
C VAL A 296 -7.20 12.15 2.20
N GLY A 297 -7.06 11.64 3.44
CA GLY A 297 -6.03 12.09 4.36
C GLY A 297 -4.63 11.91 3.75
N VAL A 298 -4.30 10.69 3.28
CA VAL A 298 -2.99 10.40 2.68
C VAL A 298 -2.67 11.38 1.56
N LEU A 299 -3.61 11.63 0.66
CA LEU A 299 -3.43 12.58 -0.44
C LEU A 299 -3.18 13.99 0.07
N ALA A 300 -3.96 14.46 1.04
CA ALA A 300 -3.78 15.77 1.66
C ALA A 300 -2.40 15.90 2.33
N GLY A 301 -1.96 14.88 3.06
CA GLY A 301 -0.66 14.83 3.69
C GLY A 301 0.51 14.84 2.71
N MET A 302 0.40 14.08 1.61
CA MET A 302 1.39 14.08 0.53
C MET A 302 1.51 15.47 -0.12
N ILE A 303 0.40 16.13 -0.39
CA ILE A 303 0.37 17.50 -0.94
C ILE A 303 1.00 18.48 0.06
N ALA A 304 0.63 18.41 1.33
CA ALA A 304 1.20 19.27 2.37
C ALA A 304 2.71 19.09 2.51
N SER A 305 3.21 17.84 2.45
CA SER A 305 4.65 17.56 2.48
C SER A 305 5.39 18.14 1.27
N GLY A 306 4.75 18.12 0.07
CA GLY A 306 5.31 18.67 -1.16
C GLY A 306 5.29 20.21 -1.21
N ALA A 307 4.36 20.86 -0.50
CA ALA A 307 4.21 22.33 -0.49
C ALA A 307 5.30 23.07 0.33
N GLY A 308 6.22 22.36 0.96
CA GLY A 308 7.47 22.91 1.50
C GLY A 308 7.66 22.85 3.00
N ALA A 309 8.85 23.29 3.44
CA ALA A 309 9.42 23.17 4.79
C ALA A 309 8.65 23.90 5.91
N ARG A 310 7.59 24.62 5.62
CA ARG A 310 6.86 25.45 6.60
C ARG A 310 6.20 24.68 7.75
N TRP A 311 5.97 23.38 7.56
CA TRP A 311 5.30 22.51 8.54
C TRP A 311 6.28 21.64 9.34
N ARG A 312 7.59 21.96 9.31
CA ARG A 312 8.61 21.18 10.01
C ARG A 312 8.93 21.79 11.37
N LEU A 313 8.93 20.96 12.39
CA LEU A 313 9.32 21.31 13.76
C LEU A 313 10.85 21.21 13.89
N GLY A 314 11.56 22.16 13.25
CA GLY A 314 13.03 22.23 13.29
C GLY A 314 13.70 21.17 12.41
N THR A 315 13.79 19.93 12.86
CA THR A 315 14.40 18.80 12.12
C THR A 315 13.36 17.85 11.54
N LEU A 316 13.73 17.10 10.49
CA LEU A 316 12.87 16.05 9.92
C LEU A 316 12.51 15.01 10.99
N GLY A 317 13.51 14.56 11.75
CA GLY A 317 13.29 13.55 12.78
C GLY A 317 12.38 14.01 13.92
N ALA A 318 12.55 15.26 14.39
CA ALA A 318 11.64 15.81 15.41
C ALA A 318 10.20 15.91 14.90
N THR A 319 10.03 16.31 13.64
CA THR A 319 8.71 16.38 13.00
C THR A 319 8.06 15.00 12.92
N MET A 320 8.81 13.96 12.53
CA MET A 320 8.31 12.58 12.49
C MET A 320 7.85 12.10 13.86
N LEU A 321 8.68 12.29 14.88
CA LEU A 321 8.34 11.88 16.25
C LEU A 321 7.11 12.62 16.79
N ALA A 322 6.97 13.91 16.51
CA ALA A 322 5.79 14.68 16.88
C ALA A 322 4.53 14.20 16.14
N VAL A 323 4.65 13.89 14.85
CA VAL A 323 3.57 13.30 14.05
C VAL A 323 3.13 11.96 14.64
N ASP A 324 4.07 11.11 15.05
CA ASP A 324 3.74 9.80 15.62
C ASP A 324 3.07 9.91 16.99
N VAL A 325 3.39 10.93 17.79
CA VAL A 325 2.63 11.23 19.03
C VAL A 325 1.18 11.57 18.70
N VAL A 326 0.95 12.43 17.68
CA VAL A 326 -0.42 12.78 17.25
C VAL A 326 -1.14 11.56 16.67
N CYS A 327 -0.44 10.72 15.88
CA CYS A 327 -0.97 9.44 15.39
C CYS A 327 -1.38 8.52 16.55
N GLY A 328 -0.54 8.42 17.59
CA GLY A 328 -0.83 7.64 18.77
C GLY A 328 -2.08 8.14 19.53
N LEU A 329 -2.21 9.46 19.69
CA LEU A 329 -3.41 10.07 20.27
C LEU A 329 -4.66 9.81 19.42
N ALA A 330 -4.54 9.90 18.10
CA ALA A 330 -5.64 9.60 17.19
C ALA A 330 -6.07 8.11 17.27
N LEU A 331 -5.11 7.17 17.39
CA LEU A 331 -5.40 5.76 17.61
C LEU A 331 -6.12 5.51 18.95
N VAL A 332 -5.68 6.17 20.04
CA VAL A 332 -6.40 6.10 21.33
C VAL A 332 -7.81 6.63 21.16
N GLY A 333 -7.99 7.77 20.48
CA GLY A 333 -9.32 8.34 20.19
C GLY A 333 -10.18 7.40 19.35
N PHE A 334 -9.58 6.61 18.46
CA PHE A 334 -10.29 5.63 17.63
C PHE A 334 -10.98 4.54 18.46
N GLY A 335 -10.41 4.18 19.59
CA GLY A 335 -11.05 3.26 20.56
C GLY A 335 -12.37 3.76 21.16
N HIS A 336 -12.68 5.06 21.01
CA HIS A 336 -13.85 5.70 21.64
C HIS A 336 -14.85 6.27 20.61
N ILE A 337 -14.74 5.87 19.34
CA ILE A 337 -15.66 6.37 18.32
C ILE A 337 -17.07 5.84 18.52
N GLY A 338 -18.05 6.75 18.48
CA GLY A 338 -19.48 6.43 18.54
C GLY A 338 -20.20 6.64 17.19
N SER A 339 -19.50 7.13 16.16
CA SER A 339 -20.11 7.38 14.85
C SER A 339 -19.12 7.18 13.70
N THR A 340 -19.65 6.84 12.51
CA THR A 340 -18.85 6.70 11.28
C THR A 340 -18.13 8.00 10.91
N ILE A 341 -18.74 9.17 11.16
CA ILE A 341 -18.13 10.48 10.86
C ILE A 341 -16.90 10.72 11.71
N GLN A 342 -16.94 10.39 13.03
CA GLN A 342 -15.78 10.48 13.91
C GLN A 342 -14.65 9.56 13.43
N GLY A 343 -14.99 8.34 13.03
CA GLY A 343 -14.03 7.39 12.46
C GLY A 343 -13.40 7.90 11.18
N ILE A 344 -14.18 8.46 10.25
CA ILE A 344 -13.68 9.08 9.01
C ILE A 344 -12.69 10.21 9.32
N ALA A 345 -13.04 11.10 10.26
CA ALA A 345 -12.19 12.23 10.63
C ALA A 345 -10.84 11.78 11.21
N LEU A 346 -10.87 10.78 12.11
CA LEU A 346 -9.64 10.24 12.72
C LEU A 346 -8.79 9.47 11.69
N LEU A 347 -9.41 8.67 10.81
CA LEU A 347 -8.66 7.99 9.75
C LEU A 347 -8.11 8.95 8.69
N ALA A 348 -8.84 10.02 8.37
CA ALA A 348 -8.34 11.09 7.52
C ALA A 348 -7.13 11.80 8.15
N LEU A 349 -7.17 12.04 9.46
CA LEU A 349 -6.04 12.58 10.21
C LEU A 349 -4.84 11.63 10.17
N LEU A 350 -5.04 10.34 10.50
CA LEU A 350 -3.99 9.32 10.43
C LEU A 350 -3.40 9.20 9.02
N GLY A 351 -4.25 9.22 8.00
CA GLY A 351 -3.83 9.23 6.60
C GLY A 351 -2.98 10.46 6.26
N ALA A 352 -3.41 11.67 6.68
CA ALA A 352 -2.70 12.91 6.41
C ALA A 352 -1.31 12.93 7.06
N LEU A 353 -1.22 12.50 8.31
CA LEU A 353 0.03 12.40 9.04
C LEU A 353 0.97 11.35 8.40
N GLY A 354 0.43 10.17 8.08
CA GLY A 354 1.17 9.10 7.41
C GLY A 354 1.67 9.50 6.03
N GLY A 355 0.82 10.10 5.19
CA GLY A 355 1.17 10.58 3.86
C GLY A 355 2.24 11.68 3.89
N PHE A 356 2.14 12.59 4.86
CA PHE A 356 3.16 13.62 5.07
C PHE A 356 4.53 13.02 5.40
N VAL A 357 4.60 12.12 6.39
CA VAL A 357 5.83 11.44 6.80
C VAL A 357 6.38 10.59 5.67
N GLN A 358 5.53 9.85 4.96
CA GLN A 358 5.95 9.00 3.85
C GLN A 358 6.73 9.77 2.79
N VAL A 359 6.20 10.90 2.29
CA VAL A 359 6.89 11.72 1.29
C VAL A 359 8.19 12.30 1.84
N ALA A 360 8.18 12.80 3.08
CA ALA A 360 9.34 13.40 3.70
C ALA A 360 10.50 12.39 3.87
N VAL A 361 10.18 11.17 4.34
CA VAL A 361 11.17 10.11 4.56
C VAL A 361 11.68 9.55 3.24
N PHE A 362 10.80 9.25 2.28
CA PHE A 362 11.25 8.78 0.97
C PHE A 362 12.17 9.79 0.28
N SER A 363 11.84 11.08 0.35
CA SER A 363 12.67 12.15 -0.18
C SER A 363 14.03 12.24 0.52
N TRP A 364 14.06 12.03 1.84
CA TRP A 364 15.32 12.02 2.60
C TRP A 364 16.19 10.80 2.24
N ILE A 365 15.61 9.60 2.17
CA ILE A 365 16.32 8.38 1.77
C ILE A 365 16.89 8.53 0.36
N GLN A 366 16.12 9.07 -0.59
CA GLN A 366 16.55 9.26 -1.98
C GLN A 366 17.73 10.22 -2.11
N ARG A 367 17.84 11.21 -1.23
CA ARG A 367 18.99 12.15 -1.22
C ARG A 367 20.22 11.59 -0.55
N ARG A 368 20.06 10.73 0.45
CA ARG A 368 21.18 10.18 1.23
C ARG A 368 21.86 9.01 0.55
N ILE A 369 21.15 8.26 -0.28
CA ILE A 369 21.67 7.04 -0.89
C ILE A 369 22.17 7.33 -2.31
N PRO A 370 23.37 6.85 -2.68
CA PRO A 370 23.89 7.00 -4.04
C PRO A 370 22.91 6.42 -5.07
N PRO A 371 22.74 7.07 -6.24
CA PRO A 371 21.80 6.64 -7.29
C PRO A 371 21.97 5.17 -7.70
N ALA A 372 23.19 4.65 -7.71
CA ALA A 372 23.50 3.26 -8.06
C ALA A 372 22.92 2.22 -7.08
N MET A 373 22.63 2.63 -5.83
CA MET A 373 22.09 1.77 -4.77
C MET A 373 20.63 2.08 -4.42
N LEU A 374 20.06 3.14 -4.99
CA LEU A 374 18.75 3.65 -4.61
C LEU A 374 17.64 2.61 -4.78
N GLY A 375 17.62 1.88 -5.90
CA GLY A 375 16.62 0.84 -6.14
C GLY A 375 16.68 -0.29 -5.10
N ARG A 376 17.89 -0.70 -4.71
CA ARG A 376 18.10 -1.74 -3.69
C ARG A 376 17.66 -1.26 -2.31
N ALA A 377 17.99 -0.02 -1.96
CA ALA A 377 17.60 0.58 -0.68
C ALA A 377 16.09 0.72 -0.55
N MET A 378 15.42 1.17 -1.62
CA MET A 378 13.95 1.25 -1.66
C MET A 378 13.30 -0.13 -1.56
N SER A 379 13.90 -1.16 -2.15
CA SER A 379 13.43 -2.55 -2.01
C SER A 379 13.53 -3.07 -0.58
N VAL A 380 14.62 -2.79 0.13
CA VAL A 380 14.77 -3.16 1.55
C VAL A 380 13.74 -2.43 2.42
N PHE A 381 13.53 -1.14 2.19
CA PHE A 381 12.54 -0.37 2.91
C PHE A 381 11.11 -0.91 2.66
N LEU A 382 10.79 -1.18 1.41
CA LEU A 382 9.51 -1.78 1.03
C LEU A 382 9.33 -3.18 1.64
N PHE A 383 10.40 -3.98 1.69
CA PHE A 383 10.38 -5.30 2.32
C PHE A 383 10.11 -5.22 3.83
N ILE A 384 10.71 -4.25 4.53
CA ILE A 384 10.40 -4.01 5.95
C ILE A 384 8.92 -3.64 6.11
N PHE A 385 8.41 -2.78 5.28
CA PHE A 385 7.03 -2.30 5.33
C PHE A 385 6.01 -3.41 5.02
N LEU A 386 6.25 -4.19 3.97
CA LEU A 386 5.35 -5.29 3.56
C LEU A 386 5.56 -6.56 4.39
N GLY A 387 6.80 -6.86 4.78
CA GLY A 387 7.15 -8.09 5.48
C GLY A 387 6.68 -8.15 6.94
N LEU A 388 6.48 -6.99 7.57
CA LEU A 388 5.92 -6.90 8.94
C LEU A 388 4.40 -6.97 8.98
N SER A 389 3.73 -6.66 7.88
CA SER A 389 2.26 -6.69 7.80
C SER A 389 1.64 -8.03 8.23
N PRO A 390 2.13 -9.22 7.76
CA PRO A 390 1.59 -10.51 8.20
C PRO A 390 1.71 -10.73 9.71
N LEU A 391 2.87 -10.39 10.27
CA LEU A 391 3.14 -10.55 11.70
C LEU A 391 2.26 -9.63 12.54
N SER A 392 2.13 -8.39 12.10
CA SER A 392 1.27 -7.39 12.74
C SER A 392 -0.20 -7.82 12.73
N SER A 393 -0.71 -8.29 11.58
CA SER A 393 -2.10 -8.75 11.44
C SER A 393 -2.38 -10.00 12.28
N ALA A 394 -1.48 -10.97 12.28
CA ALA A 394 -1.59 -12.15 13.12
C ALA A 394 -1.56 -11.79 14.61
N ALA A 395 -0.63 -10.92 15.03
CA ALA A 395 -0.55 -10.45 16.40
C ALA A 395 -1.81 -9.70 16.84
N ALA A 396 -2.36 -8.84 15.98
CA ALA A 396 -3.61 -8.14 16.25
C ALA A 396 -4.79 -9.12 16.38
N GLY A 397 -4.88 -10.13 15.50
CA GLY A 397 -5.89 -11.19 15.60
C GLY A 397 -5.80 -11.99 16.90
N VAL A 398 -4.57 -12.34 17.31
CA VAL A 398 -4.33 -13.01 18.60
C VAL A 398 -4.71 -12.10 19.77
N ALA A 399 -4.31 -10.83 19.74
CA ALA A 399 -4.61 -9.86 20.81
C ALA A 399 -6.13 -9.66 21.00
N LEU A 400 -6.90 -9.68 19.93
CA LEU A 400 -8.37 -9.55 19.97
C LEU A 400 -9.10 -10.74 20.62
N ARG A 401 -8.39 -11.81 20.97
CA ARG A 401 -8.96 -12.87 21.83
C ARG A 401 -9.13 -12.43 23.29
N TRP A 402 -8.30 -11.51 23.74
CA TRP A 402 -8.29 -11.03 25.13
C TRP A 402 -8.63 -9.54 25.26
N LEU A 403 -8.49 -8.79 24.17
CA LEU A 403 -8.74 -7.36 24.15
C LEU A 403 -9.96 -7.04 23.28
N THR A 404 -10.68 -5.99 23.65
CA THR A 404 -11.65 -5.38 22.74
C THR A 404 -10.93 -4.63 21.61
N PRO A 405 -11.57 -4.39 20.46
CA PRO A 405 -10.99 -3.55 19.40
C PRO A 405 -10.56 -2.18 19.93
N SER A 406 -11.39 -1.56 20.77
CA SER A 406 -11.10 -0.27 21.43
C SER A 406 -9.84 -0.33 22.29
N ALA A 407 -9.69 -1.38 23.11
CA ALA A 407 -8.51 -1.58 23.94
C ALA A 407 -7.24 -1.82 23.10
N LEU A 408 -7.36 -2.55 21.98
CA LEU A 408 -6.24 -2.77 21.09
C LEU A 408 -5.79 -1.46 20.41
N PHE A 409 -6.71 -0.63 19.93
CA PHE A 409 -6.39 0.69 19.39
C PHE A 409 -5.73 1.59 20.45
N ALA A 410 -6.25 1.62 21.67
CA ALA A 410 -5.66 2.38 22.76
C ALA A 410 -4.26 1.88 23.12
N ALA A 411 -4.06 0.56 23.26
CA ALA A 411 -2.75 -0.01 23.55
C ALA A 411 -1.73 0.30 22.42
N SER A 412 -2.13 0.17 21.17
CA SER A 412 -1.29 0.50 20.00
C SER A 412 -0.93 1.99 19.97
N GLY A 413 -1.90 2.87 20.23
CA GLY A 413 -1.69 4.31 20.28
C GLY A 413 -0.75 4.72 21.42
N LEU A 414 -0.93 4.17 22.62
CA LEU A 414 -0.04 4.41 23.77
C LEU A 414 1.37 3.88 23.48
N THR A 415 1.49 2.69 22.88
CA THR A 415 2.81 2.15 22.49
C THR A 415 3.50 3.05 21.49
N LEU A 416 2.77 3.59 20.50
CA LEU A 416 3.31 4.52 19.52
C LEU A 416 3.81 5.82 20.18
N ILE A 417 3.05 6.37 21.12
CA ILE A 417 3.47 7.55 21.90
C ILE A 417 4.76 7.24 22.68
N VAL A 418 4.81 6.10 23.37
CA VAL A 418 6.01 5.68 24.12
C VAL A 418 7.21 5.52 23.18
N LEU A 419 7.04 4.90 22.02
CA LEU A 419 8.09 4.74 21.00
C LEU A 419 8.57 6.10 20.51
N ALA A 420 7.67 7.04 20.23
CA ALA A 420 8.02 8.38 19.79
C ALA A 420 8.78 9.16 20.85
N LEU A 421 8.34 9.13 22.10
CA LEU A 421 9.02 9.76 23.23
C LEU A 421 10.39 9.12 23.51
N ALA A 422 10.48 7.79 23.45
CA ALA A 422 11.74 7.07 23.57
C ALA A 422 12.69 7.43 22.40
N GLY A 423 12.15 7.53 21.18
CA GLY A 423 12.87 8.02 20.01
C GLY A 423 13.46 9.41 20.22
N LEU A 424 12.68 10.31 20.80
CA LEU A 424 13.10 11.67 21.14
C LEU A 424 14.20 11.71 22.21
N ALA A 425 14.07 10.87 23.25
CA ALA A 425 14.98 10.88 24.39
C ALA A 425 16.28 10.12 24.13
N PHE A 426 16.22 8.95 23.49
CA PHE A 426 17.32 7.97 23.46
C PHE A 426 17.95 7.75 22.09
N THR A 427 17.40 8.34 21.01
CA THR A 427 17.90 8.08 19.67
C THR A 427 18.40 9.34 18.97
N SER A 428 19.22 9.13 17.91
CA SER A 428 19.67 10.20 17.03
C SER A 428 18.61 10.65 16.01
N ILE A 429 17.42 10.04 16.01
CA ILE A 429 16.33 10.37 15.06
C ILE A 429 16.01 11.87 15.11
N ARG A 430 15.93 12.47 16.31
CA ARG A 430 15.64 13.90 16.47
C ARG A 430 16.65 14.82 15.77
N GLN A 431 17.87 14.33 15.48
CA GLN A 431 18.94 15.10 14.86
C GLN A 431 18.95 14.98 13.34
N ILE A 432 18.13 14.09 12.77
CA ILE A 432 18.04 13.89 11.32
C ILE A 432 17.56 15.19 10.68
N ARG A 433 18.47 15.86 9.95
CA ARG A 433 18.20 17.10 9.23
C ARG A 433 17.96 16.80 7.75
N ASP A 434 17.14 17.62 7.15
CA ASP A 434 17.00 17.64 5.71
C ASP A 434 18.02 18.64 5.15
N GLU A 435 19.08 18.12 4.52
CA GLU A 435 20.21 18.94 3.99
C GLU A 435 19.78 19.97 2.93
N ALA A 436 18.55 19.90 2.42
CA ALA A 436 18.01 20.90 1.51
C ALA A 436 17.84 22.31 2.14
N ALA A 437 17.88 22.44 3.45
CA ALA A 437 17.79 23.73 4.14
C ALA A 437 19.15 24.44 4.32
N SER A 438 20.27 23.75 4.06
CA SER A 438 21.64 24.24 4.27
C SER A 438 22.32 24.82 3.04
N SER A 439 21.71 24.71 1.86
CA SER A 439 22.27 25.27 0.61
C SER A 439 21.70 26.63 0.23
N ALA A 440 21.38 27.48 1.19
CA ALA A 440 21.37 28.91 0.94
C ALA A 440 22.82 29.34 0.67
N PRO A 441 23.17 29.92 -0.48
CA PRO A 441 24.53 30.36 -0.74
C PRO A 441 24.92 31.35 0.35
N HIS A 442 25.95 31.00 1.12
CA HIS A 442 26.65 31.99 1.90
C HIS A 442 27.04 33.10 0.91
N ALA A 443 26.40 34.24 1.04
CA ALA A 443 26.85 35.45 0.37
C ALA A 443 28.31 35.64 0.78
N LEU A 444 29.21 35.52 -0.18
CA LEU A 444 30.60 35.91 0.00
C LEU A 444 30.63 37.35 0.50
N PRO A 445 31.39 37.66 1.54
CA PRO A 445 31.54 39.03 1.95
C PRO A 445 32.16 39.81 0.77
N ALA A 446 31.51 40.90 0.41
CA ALA A 446 32.01 41.82 -0.58
C ALA A 446 33.45 42.23 -0.14
N SER A 447 34.45 41.91 -0.96
CA SER A 447 35.78 42.43 -0.81
C SER A 447 35.75 43.91 -1.14
N ASP A 448 35.84 44.74 -0.11
CA ASP A 448 36.19 46.15 -0.25
C ASP A 448 37.57 46.24 -0.86
N SER A 449 37.64 46.83 -2.03
CA SER A 449 38.85 47.46 -2.56
C SER A 449 38.46 48.61 -3.46
#